data_e959579d965686aec1e6f334e0c1b8d0
#
_entry.id   e959579d965686aec1e6f334e0c1b8d0
#
_cell.length_a   1.000
_cell.length_b   1.000
_cell.length_c   1.000
_cell.angle_alpha   90.00
_cell.angle_beta   90.00
_cell.angle_gamma   90.00
#
_symmetry.space_group_name_H-M   'P 1'
#
loop_
_entity.id
_entity.type
_entity.pdbx_description
1 polymer ?
#
loop_
_entity_poly.entity_id
_entity_poly.type
_entity_poly.pdbx_seq_one_letter_code
_entity_poly.pdbx_strand_id
1 'polypeptide(L)'
;MRTAKDAGALERAALPAEGGLSGAATRLVERLLDVGIDGKGPFDPAHEIAANVLKHARGDADEALRIIARDHRQLGAVGGFVTGLGGFFLMPLSLPANVLEFYLLATRMTAATAKVRGYDIDQPEIRSAILLTLAGADSEDILKKAGLHAAGGKLSAVAFDRLPAPALMVLNKAVGFRLLGRIGQGTFARLGRLVPFVGGLVGAAVDVYMLNRIGKQAAKEFPPVATFGR
;
A
#
# COMPACT_ATOMS: atom_id res chain seq x y z
N MET A 1 3.41 32.99 -6.13
CA MET A 1 4.54 33.38 -5.26
C MET A 1 4.75 32.20 -4.29
N ARG A 2 5.76 31.34 -4.52
CA ARG A 2 6.09 30.23 -3.61
C ARG A 2 6.66 30.81 -2.34
N THR A 3 6.15 30.44 -1.17
CA THR A 3 6.64 30.94 0.09
C THR A 3 7.98 30.29 0.46
N ALA A 4 8.86 31.01 1.14
CA ALA A 4 10.15 30.48 1.62
C ALA A 4 9.99 29.24 2.52
N LYS A 5 8.81 29.06 3.12
CA LYS A 5 8.43 27.91 3.95
C LYS A 5 8.26 26.65 3.12
N ASP A 6 7.74 26.77 1.89
CA ASP A 6 7.54 25.64 0.96
C ASP A 6 8.87 25.16 0.39
N ALA A 7 9.79 26.09 0.09
CA ALA A 7 11.15 25.77 -0.36
C ALA A 7 11.94 24.97 0.69
N GLY A 8 11.89 25.37 1.96
CA GLY A 8 12.57 24.66 3.04
C GLY A 8 11.95 23.29 3.39
N ALA A 9 10.67 23.05 3.10
CA ALA A 9 10.05 21.75 3.26
C ALA A 9 10.48 20.78 2.14
N LEU A 10 10.59 21.28 0.91
CA LEU A 10 11.03 20.52 -0.24
C LEU A 10 12.53 20.16 -0.15
N GLU A 11 13.36 21.09 0.32
CA GLU A 11 14.79 20.86 0.54
C GLU A 11 15.06 19.80 1.62
N ARG A 12 14.30 19.81 2.72
CA ARG A 12 14.39 18.78 3.76
C ARG A 12 13.92 17.40 3.31
N ALA A 13 12.96 17.32 2.38
CA ALA A 13 12.50 16.06 1.81
C ALA A 13 13.50 15.47 0.80
N ALA A 14 14.32 16.31 0.16
CA ALA A 14 15.34 15.91 -0.81
C ALA A 14 16.68 15.45 -0.16
N LEU A 15 16.84 15.63 1.16
CA LEU A 15 18.05 15.15 1.86
C LEU A 15 18.06 13.61 1.91
N PRO A 16 19.26 12.98 1.82
CA PRO A 16 19.41 11.53 1.99
C PRO A 16 18.75 11.08 3.28
N ALA A 17 18.22 9.85 3.30
CA ALA A 17 17.51 9.29 4.44
C ALA A 17 18.40 9.36 5.70
N GLU A 18 18.15 10.35 6.55
CA GLU A 18 18.82 10.46 7.85
C GLU A 18 18.44 9.23 8.70
N GLY A 19 19.28 8.89 9.69
CA GLY A 19 18.98 7.82 10.66
C GLY A 19 17.66 8.06 11.40
N GLY A 20 17.24 7.14 12.25
CA GLY A 20 16.04 7.24 13.07
C GLY A 20 14.72 6.96 12.31
N LEU A 21 13.63 7.55 12.78
CA LEU A 21 12.28 7.30 12.24
C LEU A 21 12.12 7.76 10.78
N SER A 22 12.79 8.83 10.36
CA SER A 22 12.74 9.31 8.98
C SER A 22 13.34 8.30 8.02
N GLY A 23 14.53 7.77 8.32
CA GLY A 23 15.15 6.73 7.51
C GLY A 23 14.37 5.41 7.52
N ALA A 24 13.73 5.06 8.65
CA ALA A 24 12.87 3.89 8.72
C ALA A 24 11.62 4.04 7.83
N ALA A 25 11.00 5.22 7.79
CA ALA A 25 9.85 5.51 6.91
C ALA A 25 10.23 5.40 5.44
N THR A 26 11.39 5.97 5.05
CA THR A 26 11.90 5.88 3.68
C THR A 26 12.18 4.44 3.28
N ARG A 27 12.93 3.69 4.09
CA ARG A 27 13.21 2.26 3.81
C ARG A 27 11.95 1.40 3.72
N LEU A 28 10.92 1.70 4.53
CA LEU A 28 9.64 1.00 4.40
C LEU A 28 9.00 1.26 3.04
N VAL A 29 8.93 2.52 2.62
CA VAL A 29 8.38 2.90 1.30
C VAL A 29 9.17 2.24 0.17
N GLU A 30 10.50 2.32 0.19
CA GLU A 30 11.37 1.67 -0.81
C GLU A 30 11.10 0.17 -0.86
N ARG A 31 11.00 -0.50 0.28
CA ARG A 31 10.71 -1.93 0.33
C ARG A 31 9.33 -2.28 -0.22
N LEU A 32 8.32 -1.45 0.05
CA LEU A 32 6.97 -1.64 -0.50
C LEU A 32 6.96 -1.47 -2.03
N LEU A 33 7.71 -0.52 -2.56
CA LEU A 33 7.87 -0.33 -4.01
C LEU A 33 8.65 -1.49 -4.64
N ASP A 34 9.84 -1.77 -4.12
CA ASP A 34 10.76 -2.77 -4.66
C ASP A 34 10.19 -4.19 -4.64
N VAL A 35 9.60 -4.60 -3.52
CA VAL A 35 9.07 -5.96 -3.34
C VAL A 35 7.60 -6.03 -3.74
N GLY A 36 6.82 -5.01 -3.37
CA GLY A 36 5.38 -5.01 -3.60
C GLY A 36 4.99 -4.72 -5.06
N ILE A 37 5.70 -3.86 -5.77
CA ILE A 37 5.42 -3.52 -7.17
C ILE A 37 6.36 -4.29 -8.10
N ASP A 38 7.68 -4.16 -7.88
CA ASP A 38 8.69 -4.67 -8.81
C ASP A 38 9.00 -6.16 -8.61
N GLY A 39 8.51 -6.79 -7.54
CA GLY A 39 8.68 -8.23 -7.31
C GLY A 39 10.10 -8.63 -6.94
N LYS A 40 10.91 -7.71 -6.36
CA LYS A 40 12.28 -8.06 -5.95
C LYS A 40 12.27 -9.14 -4.87
N GLY A 41 12.97 -10.24 -5.13
CA GLY A 41 13.05 -11.41 -4.24
C GLY A 41 12.18 -12.57 -4.72
N PRO A 42 11.46 -13.30 -3.83
CA PRO A 42 10.71 -14.51 -4.20
C PRO A 42 9.29 -14.21 -4.74
N PHE A 43 8.97 -12.97 -5.02
CA PHE A 43 7.62 -12.56 -5.43
C PHE A 43 7.57 -12.17 -6.90
N ASP A 44 6.48 -12.53 -7.58
CA ASP A 44 6.22 -12.07 -8.94
C ASP A 44 5.94 -10.57 -8.95
N PRO A 45 6.44 -9.81 -9.93
CA PRO A 45 6.13 -8.39 -10.07
C PRO A 45 4.64 -8.18 -10.40
N ALA A 46 4.11 -7.03 -9.99
CA ALA A 46 2.69 -6.74 -10.11
C ALA A 46 2.19 -6.74 -11.58
N HIS A 47 3.04 -6.39 -12.53
CA HIS A 47 2.69 -6.43 -13.96
C HIS A 47 2.50 -7.86 -14.47
N GLU A 48 3.27 -8.84 -14.00
CA GLU A 48 3.10 -10.26 -14.33
C GLU A 48 1.82 -10.82 -13.70
N ILE A 49 1.54 -10.48 -12.44
CA ILE A 49 0.27 -10.84 -11.79
C ILE A 49 -0.91 -10.33 -12.64
N ALA A 50 -0.88 -9.06 -13.03
CA ALA A 50 -1.94 -8.46 -13.84
C ALA A 50 -2.09 -9.17 -15.19
N ALA A 51 -0.98 -9.44 -15.90
CA ALA A 51 -0.99 -10.14 -17.19
C ALA A 51 -1.56 -11.56 -17.08
N ASN A 52 -1.10 -12.33 -16.09
CA ASN A 52 -1.56 -13.69 -15.84
C ASN A 52 -3.06 -13.73 -15.51
N VAL A 53 -3.52 -12.84 -14.64
CA VAL A 53 -4.93 -12.80 -14.23
C VAL A 53 -5.83 -12.33 -15.38
N LEU A 54 -5.41 -11.32 -16.18
CA LEU A 54 -6.15 -10.91 -17.37
C LEU A 54 -6.29 -12.05 -18.39
N LYS A 55 -5.23 -12.84 -18.56
CA LYS A 55 -5.28 -14.04 -19.44
C LYS A 55 -6.31 -15.05 -18.92
N HIS A 56 -6.32 -15.34 -17.63
CA HIS A 56 -7.29 -16.24 -17.02
C HIS A 56 -8.72 -15.70 -17.10
N ALA A 57 -8.89 -14.42 -16.94
CA ALA A 57 -10.16 -13.70 -17.08
C ALA A 57 -10.56 -13.44 -18.54
N ARG A 58 -9.82 -13.96 -19.53
CA ARG A 58 -10.07 -13.75 -20.97
C ARG A 58 -10.20 -12.28 -21.37
N GLY A 59 -9.45 -11.39 -20.72
CA GLY A 59 -9.47 -9.96 -20.94
C GLY A 59 -10.54 -9.18 -20.17
N ASP A 60 -11.41 -9.86 -19.40
CA ASP A 60 -12.38 -9.18 -18.55
C ASP A 60 -11.68 -8.58 -17.31
N ALA A 61 -11.58 -7.23 -17.30
CA ALA A 61 -10.91 -6.50 -16.24
C ALA A 61 -11.64 -6.63 -14.89
N ASP A 62 -12.97 -6.70 -14.87
CA ASP A 62 -13.72 -6.81 -13.62
C ASP A 62 -13.57 -8.21 -13.01
N GLU A 63 -13.55 -9.26 -13.84
CA GLU A 63 -13.24 -10.61 -13.39
C GLU A 63 -11.79 -10.69 -12.91
N ALA A 64 -10.84 -10.09 -13.63
CA ALA A 64 -9.45 -10.02 -13.22
C ALA A 64 -9.30 -9.39 -11.82
N LEU A 65 -9.99 -8.29 -11.53
CA LEU A 65 -9.97 -7.67 -10.21
C LEU A 65 -10.54 -8.58 -9.12
N ARG A 66 -11.59 -9.36 -9.43
CA ARG A 66 -12.17 -10.34 -8.49
C ARG A 66 -11.16 -11.44 -8.14
N ILE A 67 -10.45 -11.95 -9.14
CA ILE A 67 -9.40 -12.96 -8.95
C ILE A 67 -8.27 -12.39 -8.09
N ILE A 68 -7.72 -11.22 -8.45
CA ILE A 68 -6.67 -10.54 -7.67
C ILE A 68 -7.08 -10.39 -6.21
N ALA A 69 -8.27 -9.87 -5.95
CA ALA A 69 -8.76 -9.65 -4.60
C ALA A 69 -8.96 -10.96 -3.82
N ARG A 70 -9.42 -12.02 -4.48
CA ARG A 70 -9.59 -13.33 -3.87
C ARG A 70 -8.26 -13.95 -3.48
N ASP A 71 -7.30 -13.98 -4.41
CA ASP A 71 -6.02 -14.63 -4.22
C ASP A 71 -5.18 -13.94 -3.14
N HIS A 72 -5.14 -12.61 -3.13
CA HIS A 72 -4.44 -11.86 -2.08
C HIS A 72 -5.12 -12.00 -0.70
N ARG A 73 -6.45 -12.12 -0.63
CA ARG A 73 -7.14 -12.42 0.63
C ARG A 73 -6.80 -13.82 1.16
N GLN A 74 -6.67 -14.81 0.28
CA GLN A 74 -6.25 -16.16 0.68
C GLN A 74 -4.83 -16.15 1.24
N LEU A 75 -3.89 -15.45 0.57
CA LEU A 75 -2.52 -15.28 1.07
C LEU A 75 -2.51 -14.55 2.42
N GLY A 76 -3.27 -13.48 2.57
CA GLY A 76 -3.38 -12.76 3.85
C GLY A 76 -4.01 -13.62 4.96
N ALA A 77 -4.98 -14.48 4.64
CA ALA A 77 -5.55 -15.42 5.61
C ALA A 77 -4.50 -16.41 6.13
N VAL A 78 -3.67 -16.94 5.23
CA VAL A 78 -2.59 -17.87 5.60
C VAL A 78 -1.53 -17.15 6.46
N GLY A 79 -1.07 -15.99 6.04
CA GLY A 79 -0.10 -15.17 6.79
C GLY A 79 -0.61 -14.81 8.19
N GLY A 80 -1.82 -14.29 8.29
CA GLY A 80 -2.46 -13.94 9.56
C GLY A 80 -2.71 -15.14 10.47
N PHE A 81 -3.01 -16.31 9.90
CA PHE A 81 -3.17 -17.55 10.64
C PHE A 81 -1.83 -18.05 11.22
N VAL A 82 -0.80 -18.16 10.36
CA VAL A 82 0.53 -18.65 10.77
C VAL A 82 1.13 -17.77 11.87
N THR A 83 1.07 -16.46 11.70
CA THR A 83 1.59 -15.53 12.71
C THR A 83 0.76 -15.53 14.00
N GLY A 84 -0.54 -15.76 13.91
CA GLY A 84 -1.43 -15.89 15.07
C GLY A 84 -1.24 -17.19 15.85
N LEU A 85 -0.78 -18.27 15.21
CA LEU A 85 -0.44 -19.54 15.86
C LEU A 85 0.78 -19.43 16.77
N GLY A 86 1.75 -18.56 16.45
CA GLY A 86 2.99 -18.37 17.22
C GLY A 86 2.78 -17.85 18.63
N GLY A 87 1.56 -17.45 19.00
CA GLY A 87 1.16 -17.03 20.33
C GLY A 87 2.02 -15.92 20.93
N PHE A 88 1.93 -15.77 22.23
CA PHE A 88 2.59 -14.70 23.01
C PHE A 88 4.13 -14.73 22.92
N PHE A 89 4.74 -15.91 22.86
CA PHE A 89 6.20 -16.06 22.90
C PHE A 89 6.93 -15.59 21.64
N LEU A 90 6.31 -15.68 20.46
CA LEU A 90 6.90 -15.22 19.20
C LEU A 90 6.42 -13.82 18.80
N MET A 91 5.50 -13.23 19.54
CA MET A 91 4.83 -11.98 19.25
C MET A 91 5.77 -10.79 18.98
N PRO A 92 6.83 -10.55 19.79
CA PRO A 92 7.70 -9.39 19.59
C PRO A 92 8.46 -9.43 18.24
N LEU A 93 8.74 -10.63 17.73
CA LEU A 93 9.46 -10.85 16.48
C LEU A 93 8.52 -11.02 15.28
N SER A 94 7.38 -11.70 15.48
CA SER A 94 6.45 -12.03 14.39
C SER A 94 5.51 -10.87 14.01
N LEU A 95 5.16 -9.97 14.93
CA LEU A 95 4.24 -8.88 14.65
C LEU A 95 4.77 -7.86 13.65
N PRO A 96 6.00 -7.32 13.79
CA PRO A 96 6.55 -6.40 12.79
C PRO A 96 6.66 -7.06 11.41
N ALA A 97 7.06 -8.33 11.36
CA ALA A 97 7.16 -9.10 10.11
C ALA A 97 5.79 -9.31 9.46
N ASN A 98 4.77 -9.70 10.23
CA ASN A 98 3.41 -9.89 9.73
C ASN A 98 2.78 -8.60 9.20
N VAL A 99 2.97 -7.49 9.90
CA VAL A 99 2.42 -6.20 9.43
C VAL A 99 3.13 -5.75 8.15
N LEU A 100 4.44 -5.97 8.03
CA LEU A 100 5.17 -5.70 6.80
C LEU A 100 4.67 -6.59 5.66
N GLU A 101 4.52 -7.91 5.90
CA GLU A 101 3.95 -8.85 4.93
C GLU A 101 2.56 -8.42 4.46
N PHE A 102 1.70 -8.03 5.39
CA PHE A 102 0.37 -7.49 5.08
C PHE A 102 0.45 -6.29 4.13
N TYR A 103 1.32 -5.31 4.41
CA TYR A 103 1.47 -4.14 3.54
C TYR A 103 2.11 -4.49 2.19
N LEU A 104 3.02 -5.46 2.12
CA LEU A 104 3.54 -5.97 0.86
C LEU A 104 2.43 -6.60 0.00
N LEU A 105 1.60 -7.47 0.58
CA LEU A 105 0.45 -8.06 -0.11
C LEU A 105 -0.55 -6.99 -0.58
N ALA A 106 -0.85 -6.01 0.27
CA ALA A 106 -1.73 -4.91 -0.07
C ALA A 106 -1.17 -4.03 -1.20
N THR A 107 0.15 -3.78 -1.23
CA THR A 107 0.82 -3.05 -2.31
C THR A 107 0.72 -3.82 -3.62
N ARG A 108 1.03 -5.12 -3.61
CA ARG A 108 0.93 -6.01 -4.80
C ARG A 108 -0.48 -6.03 -5.36
N MET A 109 -1.48 -6.23 -4.50
CA MET A 109 -2.88 -6.23 -4.88
C MET A 109 -3.29 -4.90 -5.53
N THR A 110 -2.89 -3.78 -4.92
CA THR A 110 -3.22 -2.44 -5.43
C THR A 110 -2.52 -2.14 -6.75
N ALA A 111 -1.24 -2.50 -6.88
CA ALA A 111 -0.46 -2.32 -8.10
C ALA A 111 -0.99 -3.19 -9.26
N ALA A 112 -1.31 -4.46 -9.00
CA ALA A 112 -1.93 -5.34 -9.99
C ALA A 112 -3.31 -4.81 -10.43
N THR A 113 -4.10 -4.26 -9.49
CA THR A 113 -5.38 -3.60 -9.80
C THR A 113 -5.18 -2.39 -10.70
N ALA A 114 -4.22 -1.51 -10.40
CA ALA A 114 -3.90 -0.36 -11.23
C ALA A 114 -3.47 -0.79 -12.64
N LYS A 115 -2.60 -1.80 -12.75
CA LYS A 115 -2.13 -2.33 -14.05
C LYS A 115 -3.26 -2.93 -14.88
N VAL A 116 -4.17 -3.72 -14.29
CA VAL A 116 -5.37 -4.26 -14.96
C VAL A 116 -6.26 -3.14 -15.49
N ARG A 117 -6.36 -2.02 -14.77
CA ARG A 117 -7.13 -0.82 -15.16
C ARG A 117 -6.44 0.04 -16.21
N GLY A 118 -5.22 -0.33 -16.67
CA GLY A 118 -4.50 0.34 -17.75
C GLY A 118 -3.51 1.41 -17.30
N TYR A 119 -3.25 1.53 -16.00
CA TYR A 119 -2.25 2.48 -15.49
C TYR A 119 -0.82 1.95 -15.67
N ASP A 120 0.09 2.87 -15.94
CA ASP A 120 1.52 2.58 -15.99
C ASP A 120 2.11 2.64 -14.57
N ILE A 121 2.33 1.46 -13.97
CA ILE A 121 2.81 1.31 -12.59
C ILE A 121 4.31 1.63 -12.42
N ASP A 122 5.01 1.95 -13.51
CA ASP A 122 6.41 2.38 -13.46
C ASP A 122 6.51 3.90 -13.24
N GLN A 123 5.43 4.64 -13.50
CA GLN A 123 5.38 6.08 -13.27
C GLN A 123 5.41 6.42 -11.77
N PRO A 124 6.28 7.38 -11.32
CA PRO A 124 6.39 7.76 -9.91
C PRO A 124 5.07 8.24 -9.31
N GLU A 125 4.23 8.88 -10.10
CA GLU A 125 2.91 9.38 -9.74
C GLU A 125 1.98 8.23 -9.37
N ILE A 126 1.94 7.20 -10.21
CA ILE A 126 1.10 6.01 -9.98
C ILE A 126 1.61 5.20 -8.79
N ARG A 127 2.95 5.06 -8.65
CA ARG A 127 3.57 4.42 -7.48
C ARG A 127 3.19 5.14 -6.18
N SER A 128 3.17 6.47 -6.19
CA SER A 128 2.75 7.28 -5.03
C SER A 128 1.24 7.14 -4.76
N ALA A 129 0.39 7.04 -5.78
CA ALA A 129 -1.04 6.78 -5.63
C ALA A 129 -1.31 5.39 -5.04
N ILE A 130 -0.53 4.37 -5.46
CA ILE A 130 -0.59 3.02 -4.89
C ILE A 130 -0.28 3.07 -3.38
N LEU A 131 0.83 3.71 -3.00
CA LEU A 131 1.21 3.85 -1.59
C LEU A 131 0.15 4.60 -0.76
N LEU A 132 -0.41 5.69 -1.31
CA LEU A 132 -1.44 6.46 -0.62
C LEU A 132 -2.71 5.63 -0.38
N THR A 133 -3.08 4.75 -1.32
CA THR A 133 -4.22 3.83 -1.17
C THR A 133 -4.09 2.95 0.09
N LEU A 134 -2.86 2.57 0.47
CA LEU A 134 -2.60 1.78 1.70
C LEU A 134 -2.90 2.57 2.98
N ALA A 135 -2.82 3.90 2.93
CA ALA A 135 -3.17 4.76 4.06
C ALA A 135 -4.70 4.76 4.31
N GLY A 136 -5.50 4.44 3.31
CA GLY A 136 -6.95 4.30 3.43
C GLY A 136 -7.61 5.60 3.90
N ALA A 137 -8.34 5.56 5.01
CA ALA A 137 -9.05 6.74 5.55
C ALA A 137 -8.14 7.92 5.93
N ASP A 138 -6.84 7.66 6.14
CA ASP A 138 -5.87 8.71 6.49
C ASP A 138 -5.28 9.41 5.25
N SER A 139 -5.62 8.97 4.04
CA SER A 139 -5.07 9.52 2.79
C SER A 139 -5.37 11.02 2.65
N GLU A 140 -6.55 11.45 3.02
CA GLU A 140 -6.95 12.85 2.98
C GLU A 140 -6.13 13.74 3.92
N ASP A 141 -5.88 13.27 5.14
CA ASP A 141 -5.03 13.98 6.11
C ASP A 141 -3.57 14.06 5.65
N ILE A 142 -3.07 12.99 5.03
CA ILE A 142 -1.73 12.95 4.46
C ILE A 142 -1.60 13.98 3.34
N LEU A 143 -2.58 14.04 2.44
CA LEU A 143 -2.62 15.01 1.34
C LEU A 143 -2.64 16.45 1.86
N LYS A 144 -3.51 16.76 2.82
CA LYS A 144 -3.58 18.09 3.45
C LYS A 144 -2.25 18.49 4.09
N LYS A 145 -1.58 17.57 4.80
CA LYS A 145 -0.26 17.80 5.41
C LYS A 145 0.85 17.99 4.37
N ALA A 146 0.73 17.36 3.20
CA ALA A 146 1.62 17.57 2.07
C ALA A 146 1.33 18.86 1.28
N GLY A 147 0.35 19.66 1.72
CA GLY A 147 -0.05 20.89 1.02
C GLY A 147 -0.87 20.66 -0.24
N LEU A 148 -1.40 19.44 -0.40
CA LEU A 148 -2.19 19.03 -1.56
C LEU A 148 -3.67 19.08 -1.21
N HIS A 149 -4.41 19.98 -1.87
CA HIS A 149 -5.85 20.10 -1.71
C HIS A 149 -6.54 19.33 -2.83
N ALA A 150 -7.15 18.20 -2.48
CA ALA A 150 -8.00 17.48 -3.44
C ALA A 150 -9.31 18.23 -3.65
N ALA A 151 -9.60 18.63 -4.86
CA ALA A 151 -10.92 19.14 -5.23
C ALA A 151 -11.94 17.99 -5.01
N GLY A 152 -12.81 18.14 -3.99
CA GLY A 152 -13.83 17.13 -3.67
C GLY A 152 -13.38 15.97 -2.79
N GLY A 153 -12.22 16.06 -2.10
CA GLY A 153 -11.79 15.09 -1.07
C GLY A 153 -11.27 13.74 -1.60
N LYS A 154 -11.16 13.57 -2.92
CA LYS A 154 -10.64 12.36 -3.56
C LYS A 154 -9.60 12.73 -4.60
N LEU A 155 -8.36 12.28 -4.37
CA LEU A 155 -7.36 12.23 -5.42
C LEU A 155 -7.48 10.86 -6.09
N SER A 156 -8.10 10.81 -7.26
CA SER A 156 -7.95 9.66 -8.15
C SER A 156 -6.53 9.64 -8.71
N ALA A 157 -6.06 8.47 -9.13
CA ALA A 157 -4.74 8.31 -9.78
C ALA A 157 -4.50 9.35 -10.90
N VAL A 158 -5.56 9.75 -11.60
CA VAL A 158 -5.52 10.80 -12.66
C VAL A 158 -5.07 12.17 -12.14
N ALA A 159 -5.30 12.50 -10.87
CA ALA A 159 -4.87 13.79 -10.31
C ALA A 159 -3.37 13.80 -9.94
N PHE A 160 -2.75 12.63 -9.81
CA PHE A 160 -1.33 12.50 -9.50
C PHE A 160 -0.43 12.89 -10.66
N ASP A 161 -0.87 12.71 -11.92
CA ASP A 161 -0.09 13.07 -13.12
C ASP A 161 0.36 14.54 -13.16
N ARG A 162 -0.24 15.39 -12.32
CA ARG A 162 0.05 16.82 -12.26
C ARG A 162 0.93 17.20 -11.06
N LEU A 163 1.33 16.24 -10.24
CA LEU A 163 2.14 16.52 -9.06
C LEU A 163 3.63 16.59 -9.42
N PRO A 164 4.33 17.64 -8.98
CA PRO A 164 5.78 17.72 -9.19
C PRO A 164 6.50 16.69 -8.30
N ALA A 165 7.63 16.15 -8.77
CA ALA A 165 8.42 15.14 -8.06
C ALA A 165 8.69 15.47 -6.57
N PRO A 166 8.98 16.72 -6.17
CA PRO A 166 9.16 17.05 -4.75
C PRO A 166 7.89 16.84 -3.91
N ALA A 167 6.70 17.05 -4.46
CA ALA A 167 5.44 16.80 -3.76
C ALA A 167 5.21 15.29 -3.56
N LEU A 168 5.57 14.46 -4.54
CA LEU A 168 5.52 13.01 -4.44
C LEU A 168 6.46 12.49 -3.34
N MET A 169 7.68 13.05 -3.22
CA MET A 169 8.62 12.69 -2.16
C MET A 169 8.06 12.99 -0.76
N VAL A 170 7.48 14.18 -0.56
CA VAL A 170 6.84 14.57 0.71
C VAL A 170 5.68 13.62 1.02
N LEU A 171 4.86 13.31 0.02
CA LEU A 171 3.73 12.41 0.15
C LEU A 171 4.18 11.01 0.55
N ASN A 172 5.15 10.43 -0.17
CA ASN A 172 5.67 9.10 0.09
C ASN A 172 6.28 9.00 1.50
N LYS A 173 7.01 10.03 1.93
CA LYS A 173 7.54 10.11 3.30
C LYS A 173 6.43 10.17 4.35
N ALA A 174 5.38 10.94 4.12
CA ALA A 174 4.23 11.04 5.01
C ALA A 174 3.46 9.72 5.10
N VAL A 175 3.28 9.00 3.98
CA VAL A 175 2.73 7.65 3.96
C VAL A 175 3.61 6.71 4.78
N GLY A 176 4.92 6.71 4.56
CA GLY A 176 5.87 5.88 5.31
C GLY A 176 5.77 6.08 6.82
N PHE A 177 5.72 7.32 7.30
CA PHE A 177 5.51 7.62 8.72
C PHE A 177 4.16 7.09 9.24
N ARG A 178 3.10 7.23 8.46
CA ARG A 178 1.78 6.75 8.85
C ARG A 178 1.74 5.24 8.98
N LEU A 179 2.32 4.54 8.02
CA LEU A 179 2.39 3.08 8.03
C LEU A 179 3.27 2.57 9.19
N LEU A 180 4.43 3.20 9.44
CA LEU A 180 5.27 2.87 10.61
C LEU A 180 4.52 3.06 11.93
N GLY A 181 3.78 4.15 12.08
CA GLY A 181 2.96 4.38 13.27
C GLY A 181 1.93 3.27 13.49
N ARG A 182 1.30 2.78 12.42
CA ARG A 182 0.36 1.65 12.49
C ARG A 182 1.05 0.33 12.84
N ILE A 183 2.25 0.09 12.32
CA ILE A 183 3.07 -1.08 12.68
C ILE A 183 3.33 -1.08 14.19
N GLY A 184 3.76 0.04 14.76
CA GLY A 184 4.01 0.20 16.19
C GLY A 184 2.74 0.02 17.05
N GLN A 185 1.65 0.68 16.69
CA GLN A 185 0.37 0.59 17.42
C GLN A 185 -0.24 -0.82 17.37
N GLY A 186 -0.14 -1.52 16.26
CA GLY A 186 -0.64 -2.89 16.11
C GLY A 186 0.03 -3.87 17.07
N THR A 187 1.27 -3.62 17.45
CA THR A 187 2.04 -4.42 18.42
C THR A 187 1.40 -4.37 19.82
N PHE A 188 0.98 -3.19 20.28
CA PHE A 188 0.40 -3.02 21.62
C PHE A 188 -1.06 -3.50 21.71
N ALA A 189 -1.87 -3.29 20.69
CA ALA A 189 -3.29 -3.65 20.71
C ALA A 189 -3.54 -5.17 20.71
N ARG A 190 -2.56 -5.99 20.33
CA ARG A 190 -2.67 -7.46 20.26
C ARG A 190 -2.18 -8.19 21.51
N LEU A 191 -1.58 -7.50 22.46
CA LEU A 191 -1.10 -8.08 23.73
C LEU A 191 -2.20 -8.75 24.60
N GLY A 192 -3.47 -8.46 24.34
CA GLY A 192 -4.61 -9.07 25.03
C GLY A 192 -5.11 -10.42 24.48
N ARG A 193 -4.51 -10.98 23.43
CA ARG A 193 -5.01 -12.20 22.78
C ARG A 193 -4.17 -13.41 23.16
N LEU A 194 -4.46 -13.96 24.33
CA LEU A 194 -3.65 -15.00 25.00
C LEU A 194 -3.87 -16.45 24.50
N VAL A 195 -4.79 -16.71 23.55
CA VAL A 195 -5.08 -18.08 23.11
C VAL A 195 -4.57 -18.32 21.68
N PRO A 196 -3.59 -19.23 21.46
CA PRO A 196 -2.89 -19.39 20.17
C PRO A 196 -3.82 -19.66 18.98
N PHE A 197 -4.72 -20.63 19.05
CA PHE A 197 -5.62 -20.97 17.94
C PHE A 197 -6.67 -19.88 17.67
N VAL A 198 -7.23 -19.29 18.71
CA VAL A 198 -8.18 -18.17 18.57
C VAL A 198 -7.48 -16.95 17.99
N GLY A 199 -6.22 -16.70 18.39
CA GLY A 199 -5.38 -15.64 17.83
C GLY A 199 -5.15 -15.79 16.34
N GLY A 200 -4.90 -17.01 15.84
CA GLY A 200 -4.72 -17.33 14.42
C GLY A 200 -5.97 -17.02 13.59
N LEU A 201 -7.13 -17.53 14.02
CA LEU A 201 -8.39 -17.28 13.32
C LEU A 201 -8.77 -15.79 13.29
N VAL A 202 -8.59 -15.10 14.41
CA VAL A 202 -8.87 -13.66 14.47
C VAL A 202 -7.88 -12.87 13.63
N GLY A 203 -6.59 -13.25 13.61
CA GLY A 203 -5.56 -12.64 12.76
C GLY A 203 -5.93 -12.76 11.28
N ALA A 204 -6.23 -13.98 10.84
CA ALA A 204 -6.67 -14.25 9.48
C ALA A 204 -7.92 -13.43 9.10
N ALA A 205 -8.93 -13.39 9.97
CA ALA A 205 -10.16 -12.64 9.71
C ALA A 205 -9.91 -11.13 9.58
N VAL A 206 -9.03 -10.57 10.42
CA VAL A 206 -8.64 -9.15 10.35
C VAL A 206 -7.89 -8.85 9.06
N ASP A 207 -6.93 -9.67 8.67
CA ASP A 207 -6.14 -9.46 7.46
C ASP A 207 -7.01 -9.56 6.20
N VAL A 208 -7.91 -10.55 6.13
CA VAL A 208 -8.91 -10.68 5.07
C VAL A 208 -9.82 -9.46 5.00
N TYR A 209 -10.33 -9.00 6.14
CA TYR A 209 -11.19 -7.81 6.20
C TYR A 209 -10.46 -6.56 5.70
N MET A 210 -9.23 -6.35 6.16
CA MET A 210 -8.44 -5.18 5.76
C MET A 210 -8.05 -5.22 4.28
N LEU A 211 -7.60 -6.37 3.76
CA LEU A 211 -7.31 -6.55 2.34
C LEU A 211 -8.55 -6.32 1.47
N ASN A 212 -9.72 -6.82 1.89
CA ASN A 212 -10.97 -6.54 1.18
C ASN A 212 -11.29 -5.05 1.14
N ARG A 213 -11.06 -4.33 2.23
CA ARG A 213 -11.26 -2.88 2.30
C ARG A 213 -10.27 -2.12 1.39
N ILE A 214 -8.98 -2.50 1.41
CA ILE A 214 -7.96 -1.91 0.53
C ILE A 214 -8.27 -2.22 -0.94
N GLY A 215 -8.65 -3.44 -1.29
CA GLY A 215 -9.02 -3.81 -2.66
C GLY A 215 -10.20 -3.01 -3.20
N LYS A 216 -11.23 -2.79 -2.37
CA LYS A 216 -12.35 -1.91 -2.73
C LYS A 216 -11.92 -0.46 -2.91
N GLN A 217 -10.98 0.02 -2.08
CA GLN A 217 -10.43 1.36 -2.23
C GLN A 217 -9.59 1.47 -3.50
N ALA A 218 -8.72 0.50 -3.78
CA ALA A 218 -7.92 0.45 -4.99
C ALA A 218 -8.79 0.50 -6.26
N ALA A 219 -9.89 -0.26 -6.32
CA ALA A 219 -10.81 -0.24 -7.44
C ALA A 219 -11.49 1.14 -7.65
N LYS A 220 -11.62 1.95 -6.58
CA LYS A 220 -12.16 3.31 -6.66
C LYS A 220 -11.11 4.34 -7.07
N GLU A 221 -9.88 4.21 -6.55
CA GLU A 221 -8.77 5.14 -6.83
C GLU A 221 -8.22 4.94 -8.25
N PHE A 222 -8.34 3.74 -8.80
CA PHE A 222 -7.91 3.38 -10.14
C PHE A 222 -9.11 3.03 -11.03
N PRO A 223 -9.93 4.02 -11.45
CA PRO A 223 -10.99 3.78 -12.44
C PRO A 223 -10.36 3.33 -13.77
N PRO A 224 -11.11 2.61 -14.64
CA PRO A 224 -10.59 2.22 -15.95
C PRO A 224 -10.04 3.44 -16.71
N VAL A 225 -8.81 3.34 -17.22
CA VAL A 225 -8.30 4.33 -18.16
C VAL A 225 -9.11 4.18 -19.44
N ALA A 226 -9.86 5.23 -19.81
CA ALA A 226 -10.60 5.22 -21.07
C ALA A 226 -9.58 5.08 -22.20
N THR A 227 -9.52 3.90 -22.81
CA THR A 227 -8.89 3.72 -24.12
C THR A 227 -9.79 4.49 -25.10
N PHE A 228 -9.44 5.72 -25.41
CA PHE A 228 -9.98 6.37 -26.61
C PHE A 228 -9.62 5.44 -27.76
N GLY A 229 -10.65 4.84 -28.37
CA GLY A 229 -10.52 3.82 -29.38
C GLY A 229 -9.47 4.18 -30.43
N ARG A 230 -8.57 3.23 -30.68
CA ARG A 230 -7.82 3.14 -31.91
C ARG A 230 -8.67 2.50 -32.98
#